data_1798ae86bc7a10deee1d0c276edb1253
#
_entry.id   1798ae86bc7a10deee1d0c276edb1253
#
_cell.length_a   1.000
_cell.length_b   1.000
_cell.length_c   1.000
_cell.angle_alpha   90.00
_cell.angle_beta   90.00
_cell.angle_gamma   90.00
#
_symmetry.space_group_name_H-M   'P 1'
#
loop_
_entity.id
_entity.type
_entity.pdbx_description
1 polymer ?
#
loop_
_entity_poly.entity_id
_entity_poly.type
_entity_poly.pdbx_seq_one_letter_code
_entity_poly.pdbx_strand_id
1 'polypeptide(L)'
;MFVPFLIMLREGLEAALIVSLIASYLKRTQRGRWIGVMWIGVLLAAALCLGLGIFIKETTGEFPQKEQELFEGIVAVIAVVILTWMVFWMRKVSRNVKVQLEQAVDSALQRGNHHGWALVMMVFFAVAREGLESVFFLLAAFQQDVGIWPPLGAMLGLATAVVLGFLLYWGGIRLNLGAFFKWTSLFILFVAAGLAAGAIRAFHEAGLWNHFQEIAFDMSAVLSTHSLFGTLMEGIFGYQEAPSVSEVAVWFIYLIPALVAFALPPRAGATASRSA
;
A
#
# COMPACT_ATOMS: atom_id res chain seq x y z
N MET A 1 4.87 11.15 -9.15
CA MET A 1 4.48 11.93 -7.96
C MET A 1 3.14 11.51 -7.36
N PHE A 2 2.05 11.44 -8.14
CA PHE A 2 0.69 11.23 -7.60
C PHE A 2 0.46 9.83 -6.99
N VAL A 3 0.98 8.77 -7.63
CA VAL A 3 0.83 7.39 -7.12
C VAL A 3 1.54 7.18 -5.79
N PRO A 4 2.83 7.53 -5.62
CA PRO A 4 3.48 7.47 -4.31
C PRO A 4 2.77 8.32 -3.24
N PHE A 5 2.21 9.48 -3.61
CA PHE A 5 1.39 10.29 -2.71
C PHE A 5 0.16 9.52 -2.21
N LEU A 6 -0.62 8.90 -3.12
CA LEU A 6 -1.84 8.18 -2.73
C LEU A 6 -1.55 6.91 -1.94
N ILE A 7 -0.50 6.19 -2.30
CA ILE A 7 -0.04 5.02 -1.54
C ILE A 7 0.28 5.45 -0.10
N MET A 8 1.17 6.43 0.06
CA MET A 8 1.58 6.89 1.39
C MET A 8 0.47 7.57 2.17
N LEU A 9 -0.45 8.26 1.51
CA LEU A 9 -1.64 8.82 2.14
C LEU A 9 -2.51 7.69 2.70
N ARG A 10 -2.73 6.63 1.95
CA ARG A 10 -3.57 5.51 2.34
C ARG A 10 -2.95 4.71 3.48
N GLU A 11 -1.74 4.20 3.29
CA GLU A 11 -1.05 3.39 4.31
C GLU A 11 -0.77 4.22 5.57
N GLY A 12 -0.37 5.47 5.39
CA GLY A 12 -0.20 6.42 6.49
C GLY A 12 -1.49 6.68 7.26
N LEU A 13 -2.65 6.77 6.59
CA LEU A 13 -3.94 6.88 7.26
C LEU A 13 -4.32 5.60 8.01
N GLU A 14 -4.02 4.42 7.47
CA GLU A 14 -4.26 3.14 8.16
C GLU A 14 -3.41 3.07 9.45
N ALA A 15 -2.12 3.36 9.37
CA ALA A 15 -1.25 3.47 10.54
C ALA A 15 -1.73 4.54 11.54
N ALA A 16 -2.10 5.73 11.05
CA ALA A 16 -2.59 6.83 11.89
C ALA A 16 -3.93 6.49 12.58
N LEU A 17 -4.81 5.74 11.92
CA LEU A 17 -6.03 5.21 12.51
C LEU A 17 -5.75 4.23 13.64
N ILE A 18 -4.84 3.27 13.43
CA ILE A 18 -4.42 2.32 14.46
C ILE A 18 -3.90 3.07 15.68
N VAL A 19 -2.95 3.97 15.47
CA VAL A 19 -2.32 4.76 16.54
C VAL A 19 -3.34 5.64 17.26
N SER A 20 -4.21 6.35 16.53
CA SER A 20 -5.21 7.23 17.11
C SER A 20 -6.30 6.48 17.89
N LEU A 21 -6.72 5.30 17.41
CA LEU A 21 -7.67 4.44 18.13
C LEU A 21 -7.06 3.92 19.44
N ILE A 22 -5.82 3.42 19.41
CA ILE A 22 -5.13 2.95 20.61
C ILE A 22 -4.94 4.10 21.62
N ALA A 23 -4.44 5.26 21.16
CA ALA A 23 -4.25 6.43 22.00
C ALA A 23 -5.55 6.92 22.65
N SER A 24 -6.64 6.99 21.85
CA SER A 24 -7.97 7.37 22.34
C SER A 24 -8.53 6.36 23.35
N TYR A 25 -8.31 5.07 23.12
CA TYR A 25 -8.72 4.00 24.03
C TYR A 25 -7.96 4.09 25.35
N LEU A 26 -6.61 4.23 25.32
CA LEU A 26 -5.78 4.40 26.51
C LEU A 26 -6.19 5.65 27.34
N LYS A 27 -6.54 6.75 26.66
CA LYS A 27 -7.01 7.96 27.32
C LYS A 27 -8.37 7.76 27.98
N ARG A 28 -9.32 7.13 27.28
CA ARG A 28 -10.67 6.88 27.77
C ARG A 28 -10.72 5.90 28.96
N THR A 29 -9.79 4.92 28.99
CA THR A 29 -9.68 3.95 30.07
C THR A 29 -8.79 4.41 31.23
N GLN A 30 -8.47 5.71 31.32
CA GLN A 30 -7.60 6.31 32.36
C GLN A 30 -6.18 5.72 32.39
N ARG A 31 -5.73 5.12 31.28
CA ARG A 31 -4.40 4.52 31.12
C ARG A 31 -3.44 5.40 30.28
N GLY A 32 -3.62 6.73 30.30
CA GLY A 32 -2.88 7.70 29.52
C GLY A 32 -1.34 7.62 29.70
N ARG A 33 -0.85 7.13 30.83
CA ARG A 33 0.59 6.90 31.07
C ARG A 33 1.25 5.97 30.06
N TRP A 34 0.47 5.09 29.40
CA TRP A 34 0.96 4.14 28.41
C TRP A 34 1.09 4.71 26.99
N ILE A 35 0.63 5.94 26.74
CA ILE A 35 0.75 6.61 25.44
C ILE A 35 2.25 6.78 25.07
N GLY A 36 3.12 7.15 26.03
CA GLY A 36 4.56 7.23 25.77
C GLY A 36 5.17 5.88 25.36
N VAL A 37 4.74 4.79 25.99
CA VAL A 37 5.18 3.43 25.67
C VAL A 37 4.67 3.00 24.28
N MET A 38 3.44 3.35 23.92
CA MET A 38 2.90 3.14 22.57
C MET A 38 3.76 3.81 21.50
N TRP A 39 4.21 5.04 21.73
CA TRP A 39 5.06 5.77 20.79
C TRP A 39 6.43 5.11 20.56
N ILE A 40 6.98 4.39 21.55
CA ILE A 40 8.20 3.59 21.37
C ILE A 40 7.95 2.53 20.28
N GLY A 41 6.81 1.82 20.32
CA GLY A 41 6.46 0.85 19.28
C GLY A 41 6.32 1.46 17.88
N VAL A 42 5.69 2.66 17.79
CA VAL A 42 5.56 3.40 16.52
C VAL A 42 6.93 3.80 15.97
N LEU A 43 7.81 4.37 16.80
CA LEU A 43 9.15 4.83 16.39
C LEU A 43 10.05 3.66 15.97
N LEU A 44 9.98 2.53 16.67
CA LEU A 44 10.71 1.32 16.30
C LEU A 44 10.23 0.76 14.96
N ALA A 45 8.93 0.74 14.72
CA ALA A 45 8.36 0.34 13.42
C ALA A 45 8.80 1.27 12.29
N ALA A 46 8.72 2.59 12.50
CA ALA A 46 9.18 3.58 11.52
C ALA A 46 10.68 3.44 11.23
N ALA A 47 11.51 3.25 12.25
CA ALA A 47 12.95 3.06 12.08
C ALA A 47 13.27 1.78 11.29
N LEU A 48 12.57 0.68 11.57
CA LEU A 48 12.72 -0.58 10.83
C LEU A 48 12.37 -0.40 9.35
N CYS A 49 11.23 0.22 9.05
CA CYS A 49 10.76 0.41 7.67
C CYS A 49 11.67 1.35 6.88
N LEU A 50 12.12 2.45 7.47
CA LEU A 50 13.09 3.36 6.86
C LEU A 50 14.43 2.67 6.62
N GLY A 51 14.93 1.93 7.62
CA GLY A 51 16.19 1.18 7.51
C GLY A 51 16.12 0.13 6.41
N LEU A 52 15.02 -0.61 6.32
CA LEU A 52 14.79 -1.60 5.26
C LEU A 52 14.72 -0.95 3.87
N GLY A 53 14.00 0.17 3.73
CA GLY A 53 13.90 0.90 2.46
C GLY A 53 15.27 1.41 1.96
N ILE A 54 16.08 1.98 2.87
CA ILE A 54 17.45 2.43 2.55
C ILE A 54 18.32 1.23 2.18
N PHE A 55 18.28 0.15 2.98
CA PHE A 55 19.07 -1.06 2.73
C PHE A 55 18.79 -1.66 1.35
N ILE A 56 17.51 -1.79 0.98
CA ILE A 56 17.14 -2.33 -0.34
C ILE A 56 17.66 -1.41 -1.45
N LYS A 57 17.47 -0.09 -1.32
CA LYS A 57 17.93 0.89 -2.31
C LYS A 57 19.45 0.82 -2.54
N GLU A 58 20.24 0.77 -1.48
CA GLU A 58 21.70 0.68 -1.59
C GLU A 58 22.16 -0.66 -2.21
N THR A 59 21.46 -1.76 -1.89
CA THR A 59 21.84 -3.08 -2.39
C THR A 59 21.46 -3.27 -3.86
N THR A 60 20.34 -2.73 -4.31
CA THR A 60 19.86 -2.91 -5.70
C THR A 60 20.57 -2.02 -6.71
N GLY A 61 21.19 -0.90 -6.29
CA GLY A 61 21.92 0.02 -7.18
C GLY A 61 23.21 -0.55 -7.76
N GLU A 62 23.69 -1.71 -7.28
CA GLU A 62 24.97 -2.33 -7.70
C GLU A 62 24.77 -3.50 -8.69
N PHE A 63 23.54 -3.85 -9.06
CA PHE A 63 23.29 -4.99 -9.94
C PHE A 63 23.57 -4.66 -11.42
N PRO A 64 24.05 -5.63 -12.22
CA PRO A 64 24.05 -5.54 -13.69
C PRO A 64 22.64 -5.31 -14.22
N GLN A 65 22.51 -4.58 -15.34
CA GLN A 65 21.20 -4.14 -15.86
C GLN A 65 20.17 -5.26 -15.99
N LYS A 66 20.54 -6.43 -16.51
CA LYS A 66 19.62 -7.58 -16.64
C LYS A 66 19.10 -8.12 -15.31
N GLU A 67 19.95 -8.14 -14.29
CA GLU A 67 19.59 -8.60 -12.96
C GLU A 67 18.72 -7.57 -12.25
N GLN A 68 18.97 -6.29 -12.50
CA GLN A 68 18.14 -5.20 -12.03
C GLN A 68 16.73 -5.29 -12.63
N GLU A 69 16.60 -5.43 -13.96
CA GLU A 69 15.31 -5.58 -14.65
C GLU A 69 14.54 -6.82 -14.15
N LEU A 70 15.25 -7.94 -13.95
CA LEU A 70 14.65 -9.13 -13.37
C LEU A 70 14.11 -8.88 -11.96
N PHE A 71 14.91 -8.22 -11.12
CA PHE A 71 14.52 -7.87 -9.76
C PHE A 71 13.30 -6.94 -9.77
N GLU A 72 13.28 -5.94 -10.65
CA GLU A 72 12.16 -5.01 -10.82
C GLU A 72 10.88 -5.73 -11.21
N GLY A 73 10.95 -6.64 -12.18
CA GLY A 73 9.81 -7.46 -12.59
C GLY A 73 9.27 -8.32 -11.46
N ILE A 74 10.13 -8.97 -10.68
CA ILE A 74 9.74 -9.79 -9.53
C ILE A 74 9.08 -8.94 -8.44
N VAL A 75 9.68 -7.80 -8.08
CA VAL A 75 9.13 -6.88 -7.08
C VAL A 75 7.77 -6.35 -7.52
N ALA A 76 7.61 -6.00 -8.79
CA ALA A 76 6.34 -5.55 -9.34
C ALA A 76 5.25 -6.64 -9.24
N VAL A 77 5.56 -7.90 -9.57
CA VAL A 77 4.61 -9.03 -9.41
C VAL A 77 4.22 -9.22 -7.95
N ILE A 78 5.19 -9.21 -7.04
CA ILE A 78 4.91 -9.32 -5.60
C ILE A 78 4.01 -8.17 -5.14
N ALA A 79 4.31 -6.93 -5.57
CA ALA A 79 3.49 -5.76 -5.26
C ALA A 79 2.05 -5.91 -5.76
N VAL A 80 1.84 -6.37 -7.01
CA VAL A 80 0.51 -6.64 -7.58
C VAL A 80 -0.26 -7.64 -6.73
N VAL A 81 0.38 -8.75 -6.32
CA VAL A 81 -0.26 -9.77 -5.47
C VAL A 81 -0.66 -9.20 -4.12
N ILE A 82 0.25 -8.47 -3.46
CA ILE A 82 0.00 -7.88 -2.13
C ILE A 82 -1.10 -6.82 -2.22
N LEU A 83 -1.02 -5.89 -3.20
CA LEU A 83 -2.04 -4.85 -3.43
C LEU A 83 -3.42 -5.44 -3.67
N THR A 84 -3.49 -6.46 -4.52
CA THR A 84 -4.75 -7.15 -4.83
C THR A 84 -5.33 -7.80 -3.59
N TRP A 85 -4.52 -8.59 -2.88
CA TRP A 85 -4.93 -9.27 -1.64
C TRP A 85 -5.41 -8.26 -0.60
N MET A 86 -4.67 -7.16 -0.41
CA MET A 86 -5.00 -6.10 0.53
C MET A 86 -6.35 -5.43 0.22
N VAL A 87 -6.60 -5.07 -1.06
CA VAL A 87 -7.88 -4.47 -1.49
C VAL A 87 -9.06 -5.35 -1.11
N PHE A 88 -8.97 -6.66 -1.36
CA PHE A 88 -10.06 -7.59 -1.03
C PHE A 88 -10.16 -7.90 0.47
N TRP A 89 -9.02 -7.97 1.18
CA TRP A 89 -8.99 -8.21 2.63
C TRP A 89 -9.60 -7.02 3.40
N MET A 90 -9.26 -5.79 3.05
CA MET A 90 -9.78 -4.58 3.69
C MET A 90 -11.31 -4.46 3.60
N ARG A 91 -11.91 -4.88 2.50
CA ARG A 91 -13.38 -4.93 2.37
C ARG A 91 -14.04 -5.85 3.40
N LYS A 92 -13.33 -6.86 3.87
CA LYS A 92 -13.86 -7.86 4.81
C LYS A 92 -13.66 -7.43 6.27
N VAL A 93 -12.56 -6.76 6.58
CA VAL A 93 -12.10 -6.52 7.96
C VAL A 93 -12.58 -5.17 8.53
N SER A 94 -12.86 -4.18 7.70
CA SER A 94 -13.12 -2.80 8.11
C SER A 94 -14.23 -2.59 9.16
N ARG A 95 -15.09 -3.59 9.38
CA ARG A 95 -16.22 -3.48 10.33
C ARG A 95 -15.86 -3.74 11.80
N ASN A 96 -14.78 -4.47 12.10
CA ASN A 96 -14.46 -4.94 13.45
C ASN A 96 -13.11 -4.49 14.00
N VAL A 97 -12.32 -3.70 13.24
CA VAL A 97 -10.95 -3.30 13.61
C VAL A 97 -10.90 -2.63 14.99
N LYS A 98 -11.85 -1.74 15.29
CA LYS A 98 -11.89 -1.04 16.58
C LYS A 98 -11.97 -2.00 17.76
N VAL A 99 -12.91 -2.95 17.71
CA VAL A 99 -13.12 -3.92 18.81
C VAL A 99 -11.91 -4.83 18.96
N GLN A 100 -11.33 -5.29 17.86
CA GLN A 100 -10.13 -6.13 17.88
C GLN A 100 -8.92 -5.40 18.48
N LEU A 101 -8.71 -4.11 18.14
CA LEU A 101 -7.65 -3.31 18.72
C LEU A 101 -7.85 -3.05 20.21
N GLU A 102 -9.08 -2.73 20.66
CA GLU A 102 -9.39 -2.54 22.08
C GLU A 102 -9.12 -3.82 22.88
N GLN A 103 -9.55 -4.99 22.37
CA GLN A 103 -9.27 -6.30 22.99
C GLN A 103 -7.77 -6.64 23.02
N ALA A 104 -7.03 -6.32 21.95
CA ALA A 104 -5.60 -6.56 21.88
C ALA A 104 -4.85 -5.68 22.90
N VAL A 105 -5.22 -4.40 23.07
CA VAL A 105 -4.67 -3.51 24.10
C VAL A 105 -4.95 -4.06 25.50
N ASP A 106 -6.17 -4.47 25.78
CA ASP A 106 -6.51 -5.05 27.07
C ASP A 106 -5.73 -6.33 27.37
N SER A 107 -5.59 -7.21 26.38
CA SER A 107 -4.78 -8.42 26.49
C SER A 107 -3.31 -8.13 26.72
N ALA A 108 -2.76 -7.11 26.05
CA ALA A 108 -1.36 -6.67 26.24
C ALA A 108 -1.13 -6.11 27.64
N LEU A 109 -2.10 -5.41 28.21
CA LEU A 109 -2.01 -4.80 29.54
C LEU A 109 -2.38 -5.73 30.71
N GLN A 110 -3.04 -6.87 30.45
CA GLN A 110 -3.41 -7.88 31.46
C GLN A 110 -2.32 -8.96 31.67
N ARG A 111 -1.39 -9.17 30.73
CA ARG A 111 -0.36 -10.21 30.77
C ARG A 111 0.84 -9.83 31.64
N GLY A 112 0.77 -10.11 32.97
CA GLY A 112 1.93 -10.25 33.88
C GLY A 112 2.90 -9.06 34.00
N ASN A 113 4.10 -9.28 34.53
CA ASN A 113 5.11 -8.28 34.93
C ASN A 113 5.73 -7.43 33.79
N HIS A 114 5.37 -7.70 32.53
CA HIS A 114 5.95 -7.03 31.34
C HIS A 114 4.93 -6.24 30.50
N HIS A 115 3.93 -5.63 31.14
CA HIS A 115 2.82 -4.90 30.49
C HIS A 115 3.29 -3.88 29.42
N GLY A 116 4.38 -3.18 29.66
CA GLY A 116 4.93 -2.18 28.73
C GLY A 116 5.42 -2.79 27.42
N TRP A 117 6.21 -3.87 27.50
CA TRP A 117 6.76 -4.54 26.32
C TRP A 117 5.70 -5.20 25.45
N ALA A 118 4.66 -5.79 26.05
CA ALA A 118 3.55 -6.38 25.29
C ALA A 118 2.80 -5.31 24.45
N LEU A 119 2.60 -4.10 25.02
CA LEU A 119 2.03 -2.98 24.31
C LEU A 119 2.96 -2.47 23.19
N VAL A 120 4.27 -2.33 23.47
CA VAL A 120 5.27 -1.92 22.46
C VAL A 120 5.24 -2.89 21.28
N MET A 121 5.33 -4.20 21.54
CA MET A 121 5.35 -5.23 20.49
C MET A 121 4.05 -5.26 19.68
N MET A 122 2.90 -5.14 20.36
CA MET A 122 1.60 -5.07 19.68
C MET A 122 1.54 -3.88 18.71
N VAL A 123 1.91 -2.68 19.18
CA VAL A 123 1.90 -1.47 18.36
C VAL A 123 2.95 -1.54 17.26
N PHE A 124 4.15 -2.04 17.61
CA PHE A 124 5.23 -2.25 16.65
C PHE A 124 4.78 -3.13 15.47
N PHE A 125 4.23 -4.32 15.72
CA PHE A 125 3.78 -5.19 14.64
C PHE A 125 2.61 -4.61 13.85
N ALA A 126 1.68 -3.93 14.51
CA ALA A 126 0.55 -3.30 13.84
C ALA A 126 1.01 -2.18 12.88
N VAL A 127 1.93 -1.30 13.31
CA VAL A 127 2.45 -0.20 12.49
C VAL A 127 3.50 -0.67 11.50
N ALA A 128 4.38 -1.62 11.89
CA ALA A 128 5.41 -2.17 10.99
C ALA A 128 4.79 -2.87 9.78
N ARG A 129 3.64 -3.51 9.95
CA ARG A 129 2.91 -4.13 8.85
C ARG A 129 2.56 -3.10 7.78
N GLU A 130 1.89 -2.00 8.15
CA GLU A 130 1.52 -0.94 7.22
C GLU A 130 2.76 -0.26 6.62
N GLY A 131 3.80 -0.07 7.44
CA GLY A 131 5.07 0.49 6.98
C GLY A 131 5.82 -0.41 6.01
N LEU A 132 5.82 -1.73 6.20
CA LEU A 132 6.42 -2.69 5.26
C LEU A 132 5.64 -2.72 3.94
N GLU A 133 4.30 -2.73 3.98
CA GLU A 133 3.47 -2.61 2.79
C GLU A 133 3.83 -1.32 2.02
N SER A 134 3.97 -0.18 2.72
CA SER A 134 4.42 1.09 2.13
C SER A 134 5.80 0.98 1.46
N VAL A 135 6.78 0.33 2.10
CA VAL A 135 8.14 0.18 1.53
C VAL A 135 8.09 -0.61 0.23
N PHE A 136 7.38 -1.74 0.18
CA PHE A 136 7.26 -2.55 -1.03
C PHE A 136 6.55 -1.79 -2.17
N PHE A 137 5.47 -1.09 -1.85
CA PHE A 137 4.73 -0.33 -2.87
C PHE A 137 5.52 0.88 -3.39
N LEU A 138 6.25 1.56 -2.51
CA LEU A 138 7.12 2.66 -2.94
C LEU A 138 8.28 2.16 -3.78
N LEU A 139 8.89 1.02 -3.44
CA LEU A 139 9.92 0.41 -4.27
C LEU A 139 9.38 0.12 -5.68
N ALA A 140 8.23 -0.55 -5.77
CA ALA A 140 7.60 -0.83 -7.05
C ALA A 140 7.22 0.45 -7.84
N ALA A 141 6.73 1.49 -7.15
CA ALA A 141 6.37 2.75 -7.79
C ALA A 141 7.59 3.57 -8.21
N PHE A 142 8.72 3.49 -7.49
CA PHE A 142 9.95 4.21 -7.82
C PHE A 142 10.70 3.60 -9.00
N GLN A 143 10.47 2.32 -9.29
CA GLN A 143 11.02 1.66 -10.46
C GLN A 143 10.37 2.16 -11.76
N GLN A 144 9.12 2.58 -11.72
CA GLN A 144 8.39 3.08 -12.90
C GLN A 144 8.65 4.56 -13.20
N ASP A 145 9.13 5.34 -12.24
CA ASP A 145 9.27 6.80 -12.36
C ASP A 145 10.59 7.24 -11.71
N VAL A 146 11.55 7.65 -12.53
CA VAL A 146 12.90 8.04 -12.10
C VAL A 146 12.93 9.54 -11.81
N GLY A 147 13.42 9.95 -10.65
CA GLY A 147 13.64 11.34 -10.31
C GLY A 147 13.25 11.72 -8.87
N ILE A 148 13.12 13.04 -8.63
CA ILE A 148 12.81 13.59 -7.30
C ILE A 148 11.29 13.60 -7.00
N TRP A 149 10.44 13.48 -8.01
CA TRP A 149 9.01 13.61 -7.87
C TRP A 149 8.33 12.48 -7.09
N PRO A 150 8.70 11.19 -7.28
CA PRO A 150 8.14 10.11 -6.48
C PRO A 150 8.42 10.21 -4.99
N PRO A 151 9.66 10.45 -4.51
CA PRO A 151 9.94 10.69 -3.10
C PRO A 151 9.19 11.89 -2.51
N LEU A 152 9.08 13.00 -3.25
CA LEU A 152 8.30 14.16 -2.81
C LEU A 152 6.82 13.82 -2.67
N GLY A 153 6.25 13.08 -3.61
CA GLY A 153 4.88 12.60 -3.53
C GLY A 153 4.66 11.75 -2.28
N ALA A 154 5.56 10.81 -2.01
CA ALA A 154 5.50 9.96 -0.82
C ALA A 154 5.56 10.76 0.48
N MET A 155 6.46 11.73 0.59
CA MET A 155 6.58 12.61 1.76
C MET A 155 5.32 13.45 1.98
N LEU A 156 4.75 14.02 0.92
CA LEU A 156 3.51 14.79 1.00
C LEU A 156 2.32 13.91 1.40
N GLY A 157 2.25 12.68 0.88
CA GLY A 157 1.23 11.69 1.26
C GLY A 157 1.30 11.37 2.75
N LEU A 158 2.50 11.06 3.24
CA LEU A 158 2.72 10.76 4.66
C LEU A 158 2.40 11.98 5.55
N ALA A 159 2.86 13.17 5.18
CA ALA A 159 2.58 14.39 5.93
C ALA A 159 1.06 14.66 6.02
N THR A 160 0.36 14.49 4.90
CA THR A 160 -1.11 14.62 4.86
C THR A 160 -1.78 13.57 5.73
N ALA A 161 -1.33 12.31 5.71
CA ALA A 161 -1.86 11.25 6.57
C ALA A 161 -1.67 11.56 8.06
N VAL A 162 -0.50 12.08 8.46
CA VAL A 162 -0.22 12.50 9.84
C VAL A 162 -1.16 13.62 10.27
N VAL A 163 -1.34 14.64 9.43
CA VAL A 163 -2.26 15.76 9.72
C VAL A 163 -3.70 15.26 9.88
N LEU A 164 -4.17 14.41 8.95
CA LEU A 164 -5.51 13.84 9.03
C LEU A 164 -5.68 12.92 10.24
N GLY A 165 -4.66 12.11 10.58
CA GLY A 165 -4.65 11.27 11.77
C GLY A 165 -4.75 12.09 13.06
N PHE A 166 -4.06 13.21 13.14
CA PHE A 166 -4.13 14.15 14.25
C PHE A 166 -5.52 14.81 14.38
N LEU A 167 -6.10 15.24 13.25
CA LEU A 167 -7.45 15.79 13.22
C LEU A 167 -8.53 14.76 13.61
N LEU A 168 -8.34 13.50 13.22
CA LEU A 168 -9.19 12.38 13.64
C LEU A 168 -9.09 12.12 15.15
N TYR A 169 -7.86 12.12 15.69
CA TYR A 169 -7.64 11.95 17.14
C TYR A 169 -8.33 13.04 17.97
N TRP A 170 -8.29 14.29 17.53
CA TRP A 170 -8.94 15.42 18.20
C TRP A 170 -10.45 15.49 17.94
N GLY A 171 -11.01 14.64 17.09
CA GLY A 171 -12.43 14.62 16.75
C GLY A 171 -12.85 15.81 15.89
N GLY A 172 -11.90 16.53 15.29
CA GLY A 172 -12.14 17.71 14.45
C GLY A 172 -12.76 17.39 13.08
N ILE A 173 -12.61 16.15 12.60
CA ILE A 173 -13.13 15.72 11.30
C ILE A 173 -13.83 14.36 11.46
N ARG A 174 -15.02 14.24 10.83
CA ARG A 174 -15.70 12.95 10.61
C ARG A 174 -15.46 12.51 9.17
N LEU A 175 -14.33 11.84 8.92
CA LEU A 175 -14.08 11.25 7.62
C LEU A 175 -14.96 10.01 7.44
N ASN A 176 -15.61 9.93 6.28
CA ASN A 176 -16.24 8.67 5.88
C ASN A 176 -15.16 7.71 5.35
N LEU A 177 -14.49 7.07 6.31
CA LEU A 177 -13.39 6.14 6.02
C LEU A 177 -13.81 5.02 5.07
N GLY A 178 -15.06 4.55 5.16
CA GLY A 178 -15.58 3.53 4.25
C GLY A 178 -15.61 4.00 2.80
N ALA A 179 -16.06 5.23 2.55
CA ALA A 179 -16.05 5.82 1.21
C ALA A 179 -14.61 6.08 0.73
N PHE A 180 -13.75 6.63 1.60
CA PHE A 180 -12.34 6.87 1.29
C PHE A 180 -11.63 5.58 0.87
N PHE A 181 -11.69 4.52 1.70
CA PHE A 181 -11.06 3.25 1.38
C PHE A 181 -11.67 2.54 0.16
N LYS A 182 -12.96 2.74 -0.11
CA LYS A 182 -13.59 2.21 -1.33
C LYS A 182 -12.98 2.86 -2.58
N TRP A 183 -12.87 4.18 -2.62
CA TRP A 183 -12.34 4.91 -3.77
C TRP A 183 -10.84 4.71 -3.96
N THR A 184 -10.06 4.74 -2.88
CA THR A 184 -8.62 4.46 -2.95
C THR A 184 -8.34 3.01 -3.36
N SER A 185 -9.14 2.05 -2.89
CA SER A 185 -9.03 0.64 -3.33
C SER A 185 -9.30 0.49 -4.81
N LEU A 186 -10.32 1.16 -5.35
CA LEU A 186 -10.60 1.15 -6.79
C LEU A 186 -9.41 1.72 -7.58
N PHE A 187 -8.86 2.85 -7.13
CA PHE A 187 -7.69 3.46 -7.73
C PHE A 187 -6.47 2.53 -7.71
N ILE A 188 -6.23 1.84 -6.58
CA ILE A 188 -5.10 0.91 -6.43
C ILE A 188 -5.21 -0.29 -7.40
N LEU A 189 -6.41 -0.74 -7.78
CA LEU A 189 -6.55 -1.79 -8.79
C LEU A 189 -6.04 -1.33 -10.16
N PHE A 190 -6.23 -0.06 -10.53
CA PHE A 190 -5.64 0.50 -11.75
C PHE A 190 -4.11 0.58 -11.65
N VAL A 191 -3.58 1.06 -10.52
CA VAL A 191 -2.12 1.09 -10.28
C VAL A 191 -1.54 -0.32 -10.34
N ALA A 192 -2.19 -1.31 -9.75
CA ALA A 192 -1.75 -2.70 -9.80
C ALA A 192 -1.77 -3.28 -11.23
N ALA A 193 -2.75 -2.87 -12.07
CA ALA A 193 -2.76 -3.23 -13.48
C ALA A 193 -1.56 -2.63 -14.23
N GLY A 194 -1.23 -1.36 -13.97
CA GLY A 194 -0.04 -0.70 -14.50
C GLY A 194 1.26 -1.38 -14.06
N LEU A 195 1.37 -1.74 -12.78
CA LEU A 195 2.50 -2.50 -12.25
C LEU A 195 2.63 -3.89 -12.89
N ALA A 196 1.50 -4.55 -13.17
CA ALA A 196 1.50 -5.84 -13.86
C ALA A 196 2.01 -5.73 -15.32
N ALA A 197 1.62 -4.68 -16.03
CA ALA A 197 2.16 -4.37 -17.36
C ALA A 197 3.66 -4.02 -17.30
N GLY A 198 4.08 -3.20 -16.33
CA GLY A 198 5.49 -2.87 -16.09
C GLY A 198 6.35 -4.10 -15.77
N ALA A 199 5.81 -5.06 -15.01
CA ALA A 199 6.50 -6.32 -14.74
C ALA A 199 6.78 -7.12 -16.03
N ILE A 200 5.84 -7.14 -16.97
CA ILE A 200 6.04 -7.80 -18.28
C ILE A 200 7.15 -7.10 -19.06
N ARG A 201 7.19 -5.77 -19.04
CA ARG A 201 8.26 -5.01 -19.68
C ARG A 201 9.63 -5.35 -19.08
N ALA A 202 9.73 -5.30 -17.75
CA ALA A 202 10.97 -5.68 -17.06
C ALA A 202 11.41 -7.11 -17.41
N PHE A 203 10.48 -8.06 -17.56
CA PHE A 203 10.81 -9.42 -18.00
C PHE A 203 11.24 -9.49 -19.48
N HIS A 204 10.71 -8.61 -20.36
CA HIS A 204 11.21 -8.47 -21.73
C HIS A 204 12.65 -7.96 -21.74
N GLU A 205 12.96 -6.91 -20.97
CA GLU A 205 14.28 -6.30 -20.88
C GLU A 205 15.31 -7.24 -20.24
N ALA A 206 14.88 -8.03 -19.26
CA ALA A 206 15.68 -9.11 -18.68
C ALA A 206 15.88 -10.31 -19.63
N GLY A 207 15.12 -10.40 -20.73
CA GLY A 207 15.18 -11.49 -21.69
C GLY A 207 14.51 -12.80 -21.25
N LEU A 208 13.66 -12.75 -20.21
CA LEU A 208 12.91 -13.92 -19.71
C LEU A 208 11.66 -14.23 -20.53
N TRP A 209 10.99 -13.19 -21.03
CA TRP A 209 9.76 -13.32 -21.77
C TRP A 209 9.88 -12.62 -23.13
N ASN A 210 10.03 -13.37 -24.22
CA ASN A 210 10.30 -12.83 -25.56
C ASN A 210 9.13 -13.05 -26.54
N HIS A 211 7.89 -13.19 -26.02
CA HIS A 211 6.70 -13.39 -26.81
C HIS A 211 5.81 -12.13 -26.82
N PHE A 212 5.16 -11.85 -27.94
CA PHE A 212 4.22 -10.72 -28.11
C PHE A 212 4.84 -9.35 -27.76
N GLN A 213 6.08 -9.14 -28.21
CA GLN A 213 6.81 -7.87 -28.04
C GLN A 213 6.42 -6.83 -29.11
N GLU A 214 5.59 -7.21 -30.07
CA GLU A 214 5.10 -6.29 -31.09
C GLU A 214 4.34 -5.14 -30.43
N ILE A 215 4.50 -3.93 -30.99
CA ILE A 215 3.80 -2.73 -30.51
C ILE A 215 2.30 -2.92 -30.79
N ALA A 216 1.47 -2.82 -29.75
CA ALA A 216 0.01 -2.96 -29.87
C ALA A 216 -0.61 -1.73 -30.57
N PHE A 217 -0.14 -0.54 -30.20
CA PHE A 217 -0.52 0.76 -30.78
C PHE A 217 0.56 1.78 -30.45
N ASP A 218 0.64 2.82 -31.28
CA ASP A 218 1.53 3.96 -31.06
C ASP A 218 0.70 5.24 -30.95
N MET A 219 0.71 5.83 -29.75
CA MET A 219 0.03 7.09 -29.44
C MET A 219 1.01 8.23 -29.13
N SER A 220 2.31 8.09 -29.46
CA SER A 220 3.34 9.09 -29.19
C SER A 220 3.01 10.48 -29.75
N ALA A 221 2.36 10.52 -30.92
CA ALA A 221 1.93 11.76 -31.58
C ALA A 221 0.72 12.43 -30.92
N VAL A 222 -0.10 11.68 -30.14
CA VAL A 222 -1.36 12.18 -29.53
C VAL A 222 -1.16 12.47 -28.05
N LEU A 223 -0.54 11.54 -27.34
CA LEU A 223 -0.36 11.60 -25.89
C LEU A 223 1.03 11.11 -25.53
N SER A 224 2.01 12.01 -25.58
CA SER A 224 3.37 11.70 -25.14
C SER A 224 3.44 11.58 -23.62
N THR A 225 4.20 10.58 -23.13
CA THR A 225 4.53 10.39 -21.71
C THR A 225 5.25 11.59 -21.09
N HIS A 226 5.91 12.42 -21.91
CA HIS A 226 6.55 13.68 -21.48
C HIS A 226 5.55 14.83 -21.21
N SER A 227 4.30 14.70 -21.65
CA SER A 227 3.26 15.70 -21.34
C SER A 227 2.77 15.54 -19.90
N LEU A 228 2.27 16.62 -19.27
CA LEU A 228 1.71 16.55 -17.90
C LEU A 228 0.59 15.50 -17.78
N PHE A 229 -0.26 15.41 -18.79
CA PHE A 229 -1.35 14.46 -18.81
C PHE A 229 -0.86 13.03 -19.07
N GLY A 230 0.12 12.84 -19.98
CA GLY A 230 0.78 11.56 -20.23
C GLY A 230 1.47 11.02 -19.00
N THR A 231 2.26 11.85 -18.30
CA THR A 231 2.89 11.46 -17.02
C THR A 231 1.88 11.05 -15.95
N LEU A 232 0.72 11.72 -15.88
CA LEU A 232 -0.34 11.30 -14.97
C LEU A 232 -0.95 9.95 -15.37
N MET A 233 -1.19 9.73 -16.66
CA MET A 233 -1.72 8.46 -17.18
C MET A 233 -0.72 7.32 -16.99
N GLU A 234 0.57 7.58 -17.24
CA GLU A 234 1.64 6.64 -16.96
C GLU A 234 1.67 6.25 -15.49
N GLY A 235 1.71 7.24 -14.59
CA GLY A 235 1.76 6.99 -13.14
C GLY A 235 0.53 6.27 -12.59
N ILE A 236 -0.68 6.54 -13.11
CA ILE A 236 -1.94 5.99 -12.57
C ILE A 236 -2.30 4.65 -13.20
N PHE A 237 -2.20 4.57 -14.52
CA PHE A 237 -2.69 3.43 -15.30
C PHE A 237 -1.57 2.57 -15.87
N GLY A 238 -0.30 2.95 -15.65
CA GLY A 238 0.84 2.33 -16.32
C GLY A 238 0.82 2.59 -17.83
N TYR A 239 0.23 3.73 -18.25
CA TYR A 239 0.16 4.09 -19.66
C TYR A 239 1.55 4.21 -20.26
N GLN A 240 1.70 3.68 -21.47
CA GLN A 240 2.87 3.86 -22.33
C GLN A 240 2.40 4.32 -23.69
N GLU A 241 3.19 5.17 -24.34
CA GLU A 241 2.87 5.69 -25.68
C GLU A 241 2.93 4.61 -26.77
N ALA A 242 3.77 3.59 -26.60
CA ALA A 242 3.89 2.46 -27.52
C ALA A 242 4.05 1.13 -26.76
N PRO A 243 2.99 0.64 -26.07
CA PRO A 243 3.06 -0.58 -25.28
C PRO A 243 3.09 -1.82 -26.18
N SER A 244 3.73 -2.90 -25.69
CA SER A 244 3.68 -4.21 -26.36
C SER A 244 2.32 -4.86 -26.22
N VAL A 245 2.00 -5.79 -27.11
CA VAL A 245 0.74 -6.59 -27.08
C VAL A 245 0.62 -7.32 -25.75
N SER A 246 1.71 -7.86 -25.21
CA SER A 246 1.71 -8.58 -23.92
C SER A 246 1.42 -7.66 -22.74
N GLU A 247 1.94 -6.42 -22.72
CA GLU A 247 1.65 -5.43 -21.68
C GLU A 247 0.16 -5.09 -21.64
N VAL A 248 -0.41 -4.78 -22.82
CA VAL A 248 -1.84 -4.46 -22.95
C VAL A 248 -2.70 -5.66 -22.54
N ALA A 249 -2.34 -6.87 -22.99
CA ALA A 249 -3.09 -8.08 -22.67
C ALA A 249 -3.09 -8.34 -21.15
N VAL A 250 -1.93 -8.27 -20.48
CA VAL A 250 -1.84 -8.48 -19.04
C VAL A 250 -2.61 -7.41 -18.26
N TRP A 251 -2.56 -6.16 -18.70
CA TRP A 251 -3.33 -5.07 -18.08
C TRP A 251 -4.83 -5.37 -18.07
N PHE A 252 -5.41 -5.79 -19.19
CA PHE A 252 -6.83 -6.15 -19.28
C PHE A 252 -7.17 -7.46 -18.56
N ILE A 253 -6.33 -8.49 -18.71
CA ILE A 253 -6.52 -9.80 -18.06
C ILE A 253 -6.51 -9.65 -16.52
N TYR A 254 -5.72 -8.74 -16.00
CA TYR A 254 -5.72 -8.44 -14.56
C TYR A 254 -6.90 -7.54 -14.17
N LEU A 255 -7.07 -6.39 -14.83
CA LEU A 255 -8.00 -5.35 -14.38
C LEU A 255 -9.46 -5.78 -14.46
N ILE A 256 -9.88 -6.43 -15.57
CA ILE A 256 -11.28 -6.80 -15.74
C ILE A 256 -11.76 -7.77 -14.65
N PRO A 257 -11.09 -8.90 -14.37
CA PRO A 257 -11.50 -9.78 -13.26
C PRO A 257 -11.41 -9.09 -11.89
N ALA A 258 -10.41 -8.26 -11.66
CA ALA A 258 -10.24 -7.53 -10.40
C ALA A 258 -11.41 -6.55 -10.17
N LEU A 259 -11.82 -5.78 -11.18
CA LEU A 259 -12.97 -4.88 -11.10
C LEU A 259 -14.30 -5.64 -10.92
N VAL A 260 -14.50 -6.73 -11.65
CA VAL A 260 -15.68 -7.58 -11.49
C VAL A 260 -15.75 -8.14 -10.07
N ALA A 261 -14.66 -8.70 -9.56
CA ALA A 261 -14.59 -9.20 -8.20
C ALA A 261 -14.78 -8.08 -7.15
N PHE A 262 -14.29 -6.87 -7.46
CA PHE A 262 -14.50 -5.70 -6.61
C PHE A 262 -15.93 -5.18 -6.66
N ALA A 263 -16.65 -5.28 -7.77
CA ALA A 263 -18.05 -4.87 -7.89
C ALA A 263 -19.02 -5.85 -7.19
N LEU A 264 -18.67 -7.14 -7.14
CA LEU A 264 -19.49 -8.16 -6.48
C LEU A 264 -19.56 -7.91 -4.96
N PRO A 265 -20.75 -8.04 -4.34
CA PRO A 265 -20.86 -7.91 -2.90
C PRO A 265 -20.02 -9.00 -2.19
N PRO A 266 -19.40 -8.69 -1.04
CA PRO A 266 -18.67 -9.68 -0.27
C PRO A 266 -19.64 -10.84 0.05
N ARG A 267 -19.27 -12.07 -0.30
CA ARG A 267 -20.05 -13.25 0.09
C ARG A 267 -20.18 -13.25 1.60
N ALA A 268 -21.42 -13.14 2.10
CA ALA A 268 -21.71 -13.38 3.50
C ALA A 268 -21.23 -14.81 3.79
N GLY A 269 -20.22 -14.94 4.67
CA GLY A 269 -19.76 -16.25 5.10
C GLY A 269 -20.97 -17.04 5.59
N ALA A 270 -21.23 -18.19 5.00
CA ALA A 270 -22.22 -19.12 5.48
C ALA A 270 -21.85 -19.45 6.95
N THR A 271 -22.49 -18.76 7.89
CA THR A 271 -22.56 -19.22 9.26
C THR A 271 -23.31 -20.54 9.18
N ALA A 272 -22.55 -21.64 9.21
CA ALA A 272 -23.12 -22.96 9.36
C ALA A 272 -23.98 -22.96 10.62
N SER A 273 -25.29 -22.90 10.42
CA SER A 273 -26.26 -23.36 11.43
C SER A 273 -26.01 -24.86 11.62
N ARG A 274 -25.15 -25.21 12.58
CA ARG A 274 -25.16 -26.53 13.23
C ARG A 274 -25.69 -26.33 14.63
N SER A 275 -27.00 -26.33 14.74
CA SER A 275 -27.71 -26.65 15.95
C SER A 275 -28.80 -27.64 15.57
N ALA A 276 -28.54 -28.90 15.75
CA ALA A 276 -29.50 -29.95 16.06
C ALA A 276 -28.74 -31.07 16.74
#